data_ce99b50bf0ddf54573f88fd41226ed5d
#
_entry.id   ce99b50bf0ddf54573f88fd41226ed5d
#
_cell.length_a   1.000
_cell.length_b   1.000
_cell.length_c   1.000
_cell.angle_alpha   90.00
_cell.angle_beta   90.00
_cell.angle_gamma   90.00
#
_symmetry.space_group_name_H-M   'P 1'
#
loop_
_entity.id
_entity.type
_entity.pdbx_description
1 polymer ?
#
loop_
_entity_poly.entity_id
_entity_poly.type
_entity_poly.pdbx_seq_one_letter_code
_entity_poly.pdbx_strand_id
1 'polypeptide(L)'
;TFAEDIIIKDVLLSNQENADIDTGVEVVGQVVKATYTAAFFDFVIKKGTNVRSGTVYACHDGSTGVEFTETSTQDLGDTSDVTLSVDLGSTTMRLLATVASDDWSVKSLIRAI
;
A
#
# COMPACT_ATOMS: atom_id res chain seq x y z
N THR A 1 17.96 -13.17 2.47
CA THR A 1 16.62 -12.58 2.55
C THR A 1 16.41 -11.91 3.89
N PHE A 2 16.02 -10.68 3.90
CA PHE A 2 15.62 -10.00 5.13
C PHE A 2 14.18 -10.34 5.44
N ALA A 3 13.94 -10.95 6.58
CA ALA A 3 12.59 -11.14 7.11
C ALA A 3 12.11 -9.91 7.87
N GLU A 4 12.98 -8.91 8.02
CA GLU A 4 12.76 -7.73 8.85
C GLU A 4 12.99 -6.47 8.04
N ASP A 5 12.47 -5.36 8.56
CA ASP A 5 12.63 -4.05 7.95
C ASP A 5 14.07 -3.57 8.02
N ILE A 6 14.44 -2.68 7.11
CA ILE A 6 15.71 -1.96 7.13
C ILE A 6 15.44 -0.56 7.67
N ILE A 7 16.14 -0.18 8.73
CA ILE A 7 16.02 1.15 9.29
C ILE A 7 17.33 1.90 9.06
N ILE A 8 17.23 3.05 8.40
CA ILE A 8 18.35 3.95 8.14
C ILE A 8 18.09 5.21 8.95
N LYS A 9 18.65 5.29 10.16
CA LYS A 9 18.34 6.32 11.16
C LYS A 9 16.82 6.31 11.43
N ASP A 10 16.11 7.35 11.06
CA ASP A 10 14.67 7.50 11.31
C ASP A 10 13.82 7.14 10.09
N VAL A 11 14.39 6.51 9.08
CA VAL A 11 13.73 6.15 7.84
C VAL A 11 13.60 4.64 7.74
N LEU A 12 12.45 4.20 7.26
CA LEU A 12 12.12 2.77 7.11
C LEU A 12 12.14 2.35 5.65
N LEU A 13 12.75 1.20 5.38
CA LEU A 13 12.53 0.43 4.16
C LEU A 13 11.92 -0.91 4.55
N SER A 14 10.77 -1.23 3.97
CA SER A 14 10.01 -2.43 4.34
C SER A 14 9.37 -3.03 3.10
N ASN A 15 8.88 -4.25 3.25
CA ASN A 15 8.14 -4.95 2.21
C ASN A 15 6.90 -5.58 2.85
N GLN A 16 5.76 -5.45 2.18
CA GLN A 16 4.53 -6.14 2.59
C GLN A 16 3.83 -6.69 1.35
N GLU A 17 3.16 -7.81 1.55
CA GLU A 17 2.42 -8.48 0.49
C GLU A 17 1.13 -9.07 1.05
N ASN A 18 0.03 -8.85 0.33
CA ASN A 18 -1.18 -9.63 0.49
C ASN A 18 -1.39 -10.40 -0.82
N ALA A 19 -1.15 -11.70 -0.79
CA ALA A 19 -1.11 -12.54 -1.99
C ALA A 19 -2.48 -13.07 -2.41
N ASP A 20 -3.50 -12.88 -1.59
CA ASP A 20 -4.85 -13.38 -1.88
C ASP A 20 -5.89 -12.41 -1.33
N ILE A 21 -6.28 -11.46 -2.16
CA ILE A 21 -7.26 -10.45 -1.80
C ILE A 21 -8.57 -10.80 -2.48
N ASP A 22 -9.59 -11.06 -1.69
CA ASP A 22 -10.92 -11.37 -2.16
C ASP A 22 -11.84 -10.16 -2.03
N THR A 23 -12.99 -10.21 -2.69
CA THR A 23 -13.96 -9.12 -2.77
C THR A 23 -14.18 -8.46 -1.41
N GLY A 24 -14.01 -7.15 -1.36
CA GLY A 24 -14.13 -6.35 -0.15
C GLY A 24 -12.96 -5.40 0.01
N VAL A 25 -12.65 -5.04 1.26
CA VAL A 25 -11.57 -4.13 1.61
C VAL A 25 -10.57 -4.86 2.49
N GLU A 26 -9.30 -4.84 2.11
CA GLU A 26 -8.22 -5.46 2.90
C GLU A 26 -7.03 -4.52 3.03
N VAL A 27 -6.32 -4.62 4.16
CA VAL A 27 -5.06 -3.91 4.36
C VAL A 27 -3.97 -4.63 3.57
N VAL A 28 -3.25 -3.89 2.73
CA VAL A 28 -2.18 -4.44 1.91
C VAL A 28 -0.81 -3.86 2.25
N GLY A 29 -0.76 -2.84 3.09
CA GLY A 29 0.47 -2.28 3.62
C GLY A 29 0.15 -1.32 4.76
N GLN A 30 1.12 -1.09 5.66
CA GLN A 30 0.93 -0.12 6.74
C GLN A 30 2.24 0.27 7.39
N VAL A 31 2.26 1.45 7.99
CA VAL A 31 3.38 1.97 8.77
C VAL A 31 2.87 2.51 10.10
N VAL A 32 3.72 2.47 11.13
CA VAL A 32 3.37 2.99 12.46
C VAL A 32 3.26 4.51 12.40
N LYS A 33 2.07 5.05 12.66
CA LYS A 33 1.83 6.49 12.52
C LYS A 33 2.49 7.32 13.61
N ALA A 34 2.79 6.75 14.76
CA ALA A 34 3.49 7.46 15.83
C ALA A 34 4.96 7.74 15.48
N THR A 35 5.54 6.96 14.57
CA THR A 35 6.95 7.04 14.19
C THR A 35 7.15 7.72 12.85
N TYR A 36 6.26 7.45 11.87
CA TYR A 36 6.42 7.93 10.50
C TYR A 36 5.26 8.84 10.13
N THR A 37 5.57 9.98 9.52
CA THR A 37 4.59 10.98 9.08
C THR A 37 4.15 10.75 7.65
N ALA A 38 5.04 10.22 6.81
CA ALA A 38 4.79 9.99 5.39
C ALA A 38 5.24 8.60 4.99
N ALA A 39 4.58 8.04 3.97
CA ALA A 39 4.96 6.76 3.41
C ALA A 39 4.77 6.77 1.90
N PHE A 40 5.65 6.03 1.22
CA PHE A 40 5.64 5.81 -0.22
C PHE A 40 5.54 4.30 -0.43
N PHE A 41 4.41 3.86 -0.95
CA PHE A 41 4.15 2.45 -1.23
C PHE A 41 4.38 2.21 -2.73
N ASP A 42 5.54 1.69 -3.08
CA ASP A 42 5.81 1.28 -4.46
C ASP A 42 5.18 -0.08 -4.65
N PHE A 43 4.13 -0.17 -5.47
CA PHE A 43 3.24 -1.34 -5.49
C PHE A 43 3.19 -2.02 -6.85
N VAL A 44 2.81 -3.30 -6.81
CA VAL A 44 2.36 -4.06 -7.98
C VAL A 44 1.04 -4.73 -7.60
N ILE A 45 0.01 -4.47 -8.40
CA ILE A 45 -1.28 -5.16 -8.34
C ILE A 45 -1.29 -6.21 -9.45
N LYS A 46 -1.66 -7.44 -9.11
CA LYS A 46 -1.63 -8.51 -10.11
C LYS A 46 -2.72 -9.53 -9.89
N LYS A 47 -3.31 -9.97 -11.01
CA LYS A 47 -4.18 -11.15 -11.10
C LYS A 47 -3.98 -11.75 -12.48
N GLY A 48 -3.22 -12.86 -12.57
CA GLY A 48 -2.86 -13.46 -13.84
C GLY A 48 -2.06 -12.48 -14.71
N THR A 49 -2.61 -12.11 -15.86
CA THR A 49 -1.99 -11.14 -16.78
C THR A 49 -2.53 -9.73 -16.61
N ASN A 50 -3.40 -9.50 -15.62
CA ASN A 50 -3.89 -8.16 -15.31
C ASN A 50 -2.93 -7.54 -14.30
N VAL A 51 -2.24 -6.47 -14.70
CA VAL A 51 -1.15 -5.90 -13.89
C VAL A 51 -1.21 -4.37 -13.93
N ARG A 52 -1.05 -3.74 -12.76
CA ARG A 52 -0.82 -2.30 -12.63
C ARG A 52 0.26 -2.07 -11.59
N SER A 53 1.17 -1.16 -11.86
CA SER A 53 2.25 -0.82 -10.95
C SER A 53 2.36 0.69 -10.77
N GLY A 54 2.83 1.12 -9.62
CA GLY A 54 2.99 2.54 -9.34
C GLY A 54 3.42 2.82 -7.93
N THR A 55 3.12 4.04 -7.49
CA THR A 55 3.40 4.49 -6.13
C THR A 55 2.16 5.16 -5.57
N VAL A 56 1.75 4.75 -4.38
CA VAL A 56 0.84 5.52 -3.55
C VAL A 56 1.68 6.23 -2.50
N TYR A 57 1.58 7.56 -2.44
CA TYR A 57 2.27 8.31 -1.40
C TYR A 57 1.28 9.09 -0.56
N ALA A 58 1.55 9.08 0.74
CA ALA A 58 0.61 9.57 1.73
C ALA A 58 1.33 10.25 2.88
N CYS A 59 0.61 11.18 3.54
CA CYS A 59 1.06 11.78 4.78
C CYS A 59 -0.13 11.97 5.71
N HIS A 60 0.15 12.14 6.99
CA HIS A 60 -0.88 12.38 7.99
C HIS A 60 -0.44 13.48 8.97
N ASP A 61 -1.41 13.99 9.73
CA ASP A 61 -1.17 15.08 10.69
C ASP A 61 -1.04 14.61 12.16
N GLY A 62 -1.01 13.29 12.36
CA GLY A 62 -0.92 12.69 13.70
C GLY A 62 -2.25 12.59 14.42
N SER A 63 -3.33 13.06 13.83
CA SER A 63 -4.67 13.03 14.43
C SER A 63 -5.65 12.29 13.53
N THR A 64 -6.43 13.01 12.72
CA THR A 64 -7.44 12.39 11.84
C THR A 64 -7.21 12.70 10.36
N GLY A 65 -6.30 13.62 10.04
CA GLY A 65 -6.04 14.04 8.67
C GLY A 65 -5.07 13.14 7.96
N VAL A 66 -5.45 12.66 6.79
CA VAL A 66 -4.59 11.90 5.89
C VAL A 66 -4.89 12.33 4.46
N GLU A 67 -3.83 12.50 3.67
CA GLU A 67 -3.92 12.77 2.24
C GLU A 67 -3.06 11.79 1.50
N PHE A 68 -3.50 11.38 0.31
CA PHE A 68 -2.75 10.44 -0.51
C PHE A 68 -3.00 10.67 -1.99
N THR A 69 -2.07 10.18 -2.80
CA THR A 69 -2.16 10.20 -4.26
C THR A 69 -1.58 8.92 -4.82
N GLU A 70 -2.24 8.36 -5.83
CA GLU A 70 -1.70 7.24 -6.60
C GLU A 70 -1.18 7.75 -7.94
N THR A 71 0.05 7.35 -8.30
CA THR A 71 0.62 7.53 -9.64
C THR A 71 0.94 6.14 -10.16
N SER A 72 0.34 5.74 -11.28
CA SER A 72 0.45 4.38 -11.76
C SER A 72 0.55 4.28 -13.28
N THR A 73 0.96 3.09 -13.74
CA THR A 73 0.99 2.76 -15.16
C THR A 73 -0.42 2.62 -15.71
N GLN A 74 -0.53 2.60 -17.03
CA GLN A 74 -1.70 2.05 -17.69
C GLN A 74 -1.84 0.58 -17.33
N ASP A 75 -3.05 0.06 -17.36
CA ASP A 75 -3.28 -1.35 -17.11
C ASP A 75 -2.71 -2.22 -18.22
N LEU A 76 -2.04 -3.29 -17.84
CA LEU A 76 -1.95 -4.46 -18.68
C LEU A 76 -3.18 -5.31 -18.34
N GLY A 77 -3.99 -5.64 -19.33
CA GLY A 77 -5.29 -6.26 -19.06
C GLY A 77 -6.24 -5.26 -18.41
N ASP A 78 -6.88 -5.67 -17.32
CA ASP A 78 -7.88 -4.85 -16.64
C ASP A 78 -7.72 -4.98 -15.13
N THR A 79 -7.31 -3.89 -14.46
CA THR A 79 -7.23 -3.82 -12.99
C THR A 79 -8.26 -2.87 -12.39
N SER A 80 -9.31 -2.52 -13.14
CA SER A 80 -10.32 -1.55 -12.70
C SER A 80 -11.10 -2.03 -11.46
N ASP A 81 -11.08 -3.33 -11.16
CA ASP A 81 -11.71 -3.87 -9.97
C ASP A 81 -10.96 -3.51 -8.68
N VAL A 82 -9.72 -3.02 -8.78
CA VAL A 82 -8.89 -2.70 -7.61
C VAL A 82 -8.75 -1.20 -7.47
N THR A 83 -9.17 -0.68 -6.31
CA THR A 83 -9.00 0.72 -5.93
C THR A 83 -8.14 0.78 -4.68
N LEU A 84 -7.06 1.57 -4.73
CA LEU A 84 -6.19 1.79 -3.58
C LEU A 84 -6.60 3.07 -2.84
N SER A 85 -6.53 3.03 -1.52
CA SER A 85 -6.77 4.19 -0.67
C SER A 85 -5.90 4.11 0.57
N VAL A 86 -5.82 5.21 1.32
CA VAL A 86 -5.06 5.27 2.57
C VAL A 86 -5.96 5.82 3.66
N ASP A 87 -5.93 5.17 4.83
CA ASP A 87 -6.61 5.67 6.01
C ASP A 87 -5.72 5.59 7.24
N LEU A 88 -6.22 6.12 8.35
CA LEU A 88 -5.57 6.01 9.65
C LEU A 88 -6.34 5.05 10.53
N GLY A 89 -5.68 3.97 10.94
CA GLY A 89 -6.14 3.10 12.01
C GLY A 89 -5.76 3.68 13.37
N SER A 90 -5.95 2.90 14.43
CA SER A 90 -5.62 3.34 15.79
C SER A 90 -4.11 3.57 15.97
N THR A 91 -3.27 2.76 15.33
CA THR A 91 -1.80 2.82 15.49
C THR A 91 -1.03 2.94 14.19
N THR A 92 -1.69 2.78 13.04
CA THR A 92 -1.00 2.72 11.74
C THR A 92 -1.69 3.59 10.69
N MET A 93 -0.89 4.06 9.73
CA MET A 93 -1.37 4.58 8.45
C MET A 93 -1.39 3.41 7.48
N ARG A 94 -2.56 3.13 6.89
CA ARG A 94 -2.81 1.88 6.17
C ARG A 94 -3.07 2.12 4.69
N LEU A 95 -2.42 1.32 3.86
CA LEU A 95 -2.77 1.20 2.45
C LEU A 95 -3.84 0.11 2.33
N LEU A 96 -4.99 0.47 1.77
CA LEU A 96 -6.13 -0.41 1.61
C LEU A 96 -6.36 -0.70 0.14
N ALA A 97 -6.72 -1.96 -0.16
CA ALA A 97 -7.23 -2.35 -1.47
C ALA A 97 -8.71 -2.67 -1.33
N THR A 98 -9.52 -2.00 -2.13
CA THR A 98 -10.95 -2.30 -2.30
C THR A 98 -11.10 -3.01 -3.62
N VAL A 99 -11.57 -4.25 -3.59
CA VAL A 99 -11.63 -5.09 -4.78
C VAL A 99 -13.05 -5.59 -5.03
N ALA A 100 -13.44 -5.62 -6.31
CA ALA A 100 -14.77 -6.06 -6.75
C ALA A 100 -14.78 -7.50 -7.23
N SER A 101 -13.64 -8.19 -7.24
CA SER A 101 -13.52 -9.60 -7.61
C SER A 101 -12.42 -10.26 -6.79
N ASP A 102 -12.36 -11.59 -6.82
CA ASP A 102 -11.44 -12.36 -5.98
C ASP A 102 -10.07 -12.57 -6.64
N ASP A 103 -9.12 -13.08 -5.85
CA ASP A 103 -7.82 -13.59 -6.29
C ASP A 103 -6.84 -12.53 -6.77
N TRP A 104 -6.89 -11.34 -6.21
CA TRP A 104 -5.90 -10.29 -6.46
C TRP A 104 -4.72 -10.42 -5.51
N SER A 105 -3.56 -9.93 -5.93
CA SER A 105 -2.42 -9.75 -5.05
C SER A 105 -1.88 -8.32 -5.15
N VAL A 106 -1.41 -7.80 -4.02
CA VAL A 106 -0.71 -6.52 -3.96
C VAL A 106 0.57 -6.72 -3.15
N LYS A 107 1.69 -6.38 -3.78
CA LYS A 107 2.99 -6.38 -3.13
C LYS A 107 3.52 -4.96 -3.14
N SER A 108 4.13 -4.53 -2.05
CA SER A 108 4.70 -3.19 -1.98
C SER A 108 6.07 -3.17 -1.33
N LEU A 109 6.94 -2.31 -1.87
CA LEU A 109 8.14 -1.82 -1.20
C LEU A 109 7.76 -0.51 -0.54
N ILE A 110 7.98 -0.39 0.76
CA ILE A 110 7.53 0.75 1.55
C ILE A 110 8.73 1.58 1.97
N ARG A 111 8.66 2.88 1.69
CA ARG A 111 9.60 3.88 2.20
C ARG A 111 8.82 4.79 3.15
N ALA A 112 9.24 4.91 4.40
CA ALA A 112 8.54 5.74 5.39
C ALA A 112 9.51 6.70 6.07
N ILE A 113 9.02 7.91 6.31
CA ILE A 113 9.81 9.02 6.84
C ILE A 113 9.11 9.66 8.02
#